data_e903beadcf03dbdf3a9bde00f1620bc0
#
_entry.id   e903beadcf03dbdf3a9bde00f1620bc0
#
_cell.length_a   1.000
_cell.length_b   1.000
_cell.length_c   1.000
_cell.angle_alpha   90.00
_cell.angle_beta   90.00
_cell.angle_gamma   90.00
#
_symmetry.space_group_name_H-M   'P 1'
#
loop_
_entity.id
_entity.type
_entity.pdbx_description
1 polymer ?
#
loop_
_entity_poly.entity_id
_entity_poly.type
_entity_poly.pdbx_seq_one_letter_code
_entity_poly.pdbx_strand_id
1 'polypeptide(L)'
;MKYMKGFWVDAKWAPRPEISFSDYELKNKIAKRGCDAWKNISYSFRDNIPIPECKDTQVLIKVRTAGICGSDISIFEPDEEGYMSYASQCAFPTILGHEFTGEIVEIGSSVTNFHIGEYVTAENHMWCGECTYCRCGELNHCENMHVLGCDPSYYGTFAEYVVIDQKYCNSIDCLQEVYPDDSLFTAGIMIEPLACVYEGLFNTANKFRPGDYVVIFGAGGLGLAAIALMKTCGAAKIIVFEPEIHRRRLAKQMGADYILDPFDNIYMDNNILMELTRGQGVGLAIEASSSPARNFAIAERAIHVGGEFLCVSIAAQYPRMDYMKLVRRKITFSGAYGHAGHNNFRQIINLIHSKRIDMSPCITARFPLDHISDALTAAASGIEGKVVVIP
;
A
#
# COMPACT_ATOMS: atom_id res chain seq x y z
N MET A 1 -32.82 -10.66 -6.49
CA MET A 1 -31.48 -10.21 -6.12
C MET A 1 -30.47 -11.04 -6.90
N LYS A 2 -29.43 -10.42 -7.44
CA LYS A 2 -28.28 -11.13 -8.01
C LYS A 2 -27.25 -11.34 -6.89
N TYR A 3 -26.50 -12.44 -6.93
CA TYR A 3 -25.50 -12.78 -5.94
C TYR A 3 -24.12 -12.85 -6.58
N MET A 4 -23.09 -12.66 -5.76
CA MET A 4 -21.67 -12.73 -6.14
C MET A 4 -20.90 -13.63 -5.19
N LYS A 5 -19.74 -14.07 -5.65
CA LYS A 5 -18.73 -14.73 -4.83
C LYS A 5 -17.82 -13.69 -4.15
N GLY A 6 -17.36 -14.01 -2.95
CA GLY A 6 -16.43 -13.15 -2.22
C GLY A 6 -15.87 -13.79 -0.97
N PHE A 7 -14.78 -13.22 -0.49
CA PHE A 7 -14.08 -13.61 0.72
C PHE A 7 -14.54 -12.78 1.91
N TRP A 8 -15.44 -13.37 2.69
CA TRP A 8 -16.05 -12.74 3.86
C TRP A 8 -15.17 -12.91 5.09
N VAL A 9 -14.89 -11.80 5.78
CA VAL A 9 -14.08 -11.78 6.99
C VAL A 9 -14.89 -11.18 8.13
N ASP A 10 -14.80 -11.80 9.29
CA ASP A 10 -15.44 -11.37 10.53
C ASP A 10 -14.44 -11.41 11.69
N ALA A 11 -14.69 -10.60 12.72
CA ALA A 11 -13.84 -10.51 13.90
C ALA A 11 -14.66 -10.19 15.15
N LYS A 12 -14.16 -10.57 16.31
CA LYS A 12 -14.78 -10.24 17.59
C LYS A 12 -14.37 -8.86 18.08
N TRP A 13 -15.33 -7.96 18.29
CA TRP A 13 -15.09 -6.69 18.96
C TRP A 13 -14.75 -6.92 20.43
N ALA A 14 -13.58 -6.53 20.86
CA ALA A 14 -13.05 -6.71 22.21
C ALA A 14 -12.00 -5.63 22.52
N PRO A 15 -12.42 -4.38 22.78
CA PRO A 15 -11.51 -3.27 23.05
C PRO A 15 -10.52 -3.61 24.18
N ARG A 16 -9.24 -3.28 24.00
CA ARG A 16 -8.22 -3.45 25.03
C ARG A 16 -8.50 -2.50 26.20
N PRO A 17 -8.47 -2.98 27.44
CA PRO A 17 -8.83 -2.18 28.62
C PRO A 17 -7.96 -0.95 28.84
N GLU A 18 -6.69 -1.02 28.42
CA GLU A 18 -5.69 0.03 28.57
C GLU A 18 -5.77 1.11 27.51
N ILE A 19 -6.60 0.93 26.47
CA ILE A 19 -6.77 1.88 25.37
C ILE A 19 -8.07 2.67 25.54
N SER A 20 -7.98 3.97 25.39
CA SER A 20 -9.14 4.85 25.39
C SER A 20 -9.76 4.95 24.00
N PHE A 21 -11.04 4.69 23.89
CA PHE A 21 -11.83 4.82 22.68
C PHE A 21 -12.81 5.98 22.79
N SER A 22 -13.08 6.67 21.70
CA SER A 22 -14.14 7.66 21.62
C SER A 22 -15.52 7.00 21.65
N ASP A 23 -16.56 7.77 22.04
CA ASP A 23 -17.96 7.30 21.99
C ASP A 23 -18.37 6.85 20.59
N TYR A 24 -17.85 7.52 19.56
CA TYR A 24 -18.08 7.16 18.16
C TYR A 24 -17.52 5.77 17.84
N GLU A 25 -16.27 5.49 18.22
CA GLU A 25 -15.64 4.18 17.99
C GLU A 25 -16.38 3.06 18.72
N LEU A 26 -16.74 3.27 19.97
CA LEU A 26 -17.49 2.28 20.78
C LEU A 26 -18.88 2.01 20.19
N LYS A 27 -19.62 3.07 19.82
CA LYS A 27 -20.96 2.95 19.27
C LYS A 27 -20.99 2.26 17.91
N ASN A 28 -20.06 2.59 17.03
CA ASN A 28 -20.03 2.10 15.66
C ASN A 28 -19.11 0.88 15.48
N LYS A 29 -18.39 0.47 16.53
CA LYS A 29 -17.38 -0.60 16.48
C LYS A 29 -16.38 -0.38 15.33
N ILE A 30 -15.87 0.83 15.22
CA ILE A 30 -14.82 1.20 14.29
C ILE A 30 -13.56 1.46 15.11
N ALA A 31 -12.51 0.68 14.94
CA ALA A 31 -11.25 0.92 15.60
C ALA A 31 -10.32 1.72 14.69
N LYS A 32 -9.75 2.83 15.17
CA LYS A 32 -8.67 3.56 14.45
C LYS A 32 -7.41 2.71 14.27
N ARG A 33 -7.24 1.74 15.16
CA ARG A 33 -6.20 0.70 15.07
C ARG A 33 -6.85 -0.65 15.39
N GLY A 34 -6.91 -1.53 14.41
CA GLY A 34 -7.53 -2.86 14.54
C GLY A 34 -6.94 -3.68 15.67
N CYS A 35 -5.63 -3.62 15.86
CA CYS A 35 -4.89 -4.30 16.92
C CYS A 35 -5.29 -3.90 18.35
N ASP A 36 -6.03 -2.81 18.51
CA ASP A 36 -6.47 -2.32 19.81
C ASP A 36 -7.86 -2.86 20.21
N ALA A 37 -8.65 -3.38 19.24
CA ALA A 37 -10.06 -3.72 19.51
C ALA A 37 -10.60 -4.97 18.82
N TRP A 38 -9.93 -5.54 17.83
CA TRP A 38 -10.43 -6.67 17.07
C TRP A 38 -9.59 -7.92 17.23
N LYS A 39 -10.23 -9.04 17.55
CA LYS A 39 -9.55 -10.35 17.74
C LYS A 39 -10.37 -11.52 17.24
N ASN A 40 -9.75 -12.71 17.25
CA ASN A 40 -10.39 -13.96 16.84
C ASN A 40 -10.98 -13.87 15.43
N ILE A 41 -10.12 -13.55 14.47
CA ILE A 41 -10.48 -13.38 13.08
C ILE A 41 -10.99 -14.69 12.50
N SER A 42 -12.11 -14.66 11.82
CA SER A 42 -12.68 -15.77 11.06
C SER A 42 -12.98 -15.36 9.64
N TYR A 43 -12.94 -16.30 8.71
CA TYR A 43 -13.22 -16.03 7.31
C TYR A 43 -13.92 -17.21 6.63
N SER A 44 -14.63 -16.89 5.57
CA SER A 44 -15.31 -17.89 4.73
C SER A 44 -15.41 -17.38 3.29
N PHE A 45 -15.14 -18.24 2.33
CA PHE A 45 -15.54 -18.00 0.96
C PHE A 45 -17.05 -18.23 0.82
N ARG A 46 -17.77 -17.28 0.21
CA ARG A 46 -19.23 -17.31 0.03
C ARG A 46 -19.59 -17.07 -1.42
N ASP A 47 -20.64 -17.75 -1.89
CA ASP A 47 -21.18 -17.65 -3.25
C ASP A 47 -22.56 -16.99 -3.30
N ASN A 48 -23.05 -16.53 -2.15
CA ASN A 48 -24.39 -16.00 -1.97
C ASN A 48 -24.41 -14.59 -1.37
N ILE A 49 -23.36 -13.81 -1.59
CA ILE A 49 -23.31 -12.41 -1.15
C ILE A 49 -24.15 -11.58 -2.13
N PRO A 50 -25.10 -10.76 -1.66
CA PRO A 50 -25.84 -9.87 -2.54
C PRO A 50 -24.88 -8.90 -3.27
N ILE A 51 -25.05 -8.77 -4.59
CA ILE A 51 -24.32 -7.73 -5.33
C ILE A 51 -24.77 -6.37 -4.79
N PRO A 52 -23.82 -5.46 -4.41
CA PRO A 52 -24.16 -4.14 -3.89
C PRO A 52 -24.99 -3.33 -4.88
N GLU A 53 -25.96 -2.59 -4.39
CA GLU A 53 -26.76 -1.65 -5.18
C GLU A 53 -25.92 -0.43 -5.58
N CYS A 54 -25.95 -0.09 -6.86
CA CYS A 54 -25.30 1.10 -7.41
C CYS A 54 -26.14 2.34 -7.14
N LYS A 55 -25.71 3.22 -6.23
CA LYS A 55 -26.40 4.47 -5.92
C LYS A 55 -26.08 5.57 -6.94
N ASP A 56 -26.78 6.70 -6.85
CA ASP A 56 -26.75 7.78 -7.85
C ASP A 56 -25.36 8.23 -8.28
N THR A 57 -24.40 8.36 -7.35
CA THR A 57 -23.04 8.84 -7.63
C THR A 57 -22.01 7.71 -7.78
N GLN A 58 -22.46 6.46 -7.70
CA GLN A 58 -21.60 5.29 -7.66
C GLN A 58 -21.51 4.58 -9.00
N VAL A 59 -20.45 3.81 -9.14
CA VAL A 59 -20.27 2.85 -10.23
C VAL A 59 -20.14 1.45 -9.64
N LEU A 60 -20.77 0.47 -10.29
CA LEU A 60 -20.57 -0.95 -10.02
C LEU A 60 -19.46 -1.46 -10.93
N ILE A 61 -18.42 -1.99 -10.34
CA ILE A 61 -17.23 -2.45 -11.03
C ILE A 61 -17.17 -3.98 -10.92
N LYS A 62 -17.04 -4.66 -12.05
CA LYS A 62 -16.65 -6.07 -12.10
C LYS A 62 -15.15 -6.14 -11.87
N VAL A 63 -14.72 -6.71 -10.77
CA VAL A 63 -13.30 -6.86 -10.44
C VAL A 63 -12.67 -7.83 -11.42
N ARG A 64 -11.59 -7.43 -12.05
CA ARG A 64 -10.82 -8.25 -13.00
C ARG A 64 -9.56 -8.84 -12.34
N THR A 65 -8.94 -8.09 -11.45
CA THR A 65 -7.80 -8.52 -10.66
C THR A 65 -7.79 -7.75 -9.34
N ALA A 66 -7.47 -8.43 -8.24
CA ALA A 66 -7.25 -7.81 -6.94
C ALA A 66 -5.88 -8.23 -6.38
N GLY A 67 -5.14 -7.27 -5.82
CA GLY A 67 -3.82 -7.47 -5.20
C GLY A 67 -3.93 -7.76 -3.71
N ILE A 68 -3.04 -8.63 -3.20
CA ILE A 68 -2.91 -8.84 -1.76
C ILE A 68 -1.83 -7.88 -1.23
N CYS A 69 -2.21 -7.06 -0.27
CA CYS A 69 -1.34 -6.13 0.45
C CYS A 69 -0.80 -6.77 1.75
N GLY A 70 0.32 -6.26 2.25
CA GLY A 70 0.81 -6.62 3.58
C GLY A 70 -0.17 -6.27 4.70
N SER A 71 -1.01 -5.25 4.50
CA SER A 71 -2.08 -4.89 5.43
C SER A 71 -3.18 -5.97 5.53
N ASP A 72 -3.53 -6.65 4.43
CA ASP A 72 -4.45 -7.78 4.45
C ASP A 72 -3.86 -8.93 5.28
N ILE A 73 -2.56 -9.21 5.14
CA ILE A 73 -1.87 -10.26 5.90
C ILE A 73 -1.88 -9.94 7.39
N SER A 74 -1.63 -8.68 7.78
CA SER A 74 -1.57 -8.29 9.20
C SER A 74 -2.92 -8.45 9.94
N ILE A 75 -4.04 -8.53 9.20
CA ILE A 75 -5.36 -8.87 9.78
C ILE A 75 -5.38 -10.32 10.26
N PHE A 76 -4.68 -11.24 9.57
CA PHE A 76 -4.65 -12.67 9.89
C PHE A 76 -3.45 -13.09 10.76
N GLU A 77 -2.60 -12.14 11.17
CA GLU A 77 -1.48 -12.39 12.07
C GLU A 77 -1.86 -11.98 13.50
N PRO A 78 -2.31 -12.91 14.36
CA PRO A 78 -2.69 -12.59 15.74
C PRO A 78 -1.47 -12.44 16.64
N ASP A 79 -1.59 -11.57 17.64
CA ASP A 79 -0.68 -11.55 18.78
C ASP A 79 -1.01 -12.70 19.78
N GLU A 80 -0.27 -12.76 20.90
CA GLU A 80 -0.44 -13.79 21.92
C GLU A 80 -1.84 -13.79 22.57
N GLU A 81 -2.55 -12.66 22.52
CA GLU A 81 -3.92 -12.50 23.05
C GLU A 81 -5.00 -12.71 21.99
N GLY A 82 -4.60 -12.97 20.75
CA GLY A 82 -5.47 -13.22 19.60
C GLY A 82 -5.96 -11.95 18.89
N TYR A 83 -5.41 -10.76 19.19
CA TYR A 83 -5.69 -9.53 18.45
C TYR A 83 -4.90 -9.53 17.14
N MET A 84 -5.51 -8.98 16.07
CA MET A 84 -4.80 -8.80 14.79
C MET A 84 -3.60 -7.86 14.94
N SER A 85 -2.62 -7.98 14.06
CA SER A 85 -1.47 -7.06 13.99
C SER A 85 -1.77 -5.78 13.18
N TYR A 86 -2.94 -5.66 12.57
CA TYR A 86 -3.31 -4.53 11.72
C TYR A 86 -3.46 -3.24 12.53
N ALA A 87 -2.55 -2.29 12.32
CA ALA A 87 -2.45 -1.06 13.10
C ALA A 87 -3.12 0.16 12.41
N SER A 88 -4.09 -0.06 11.54
CA SER A 88 -4.87 1.00 10.90
C SER A 88 -6.37 0.81 11.13
N GLN A 89 -7.17 1.74 10.60
CA GLN A 89 -8.62 1.75 10.81
C GLN A 89 -9.30 0.53 10.18
N CYS A 90 -10.15 -0.14 10.97
CA CYS A 90 -11.02 -1.21 10.45
C CYS A 90 -12.29 -1.42 11.29
N ALA A 91 -13.28 -2.05 10.64
CA ALA A 91 -14.50 -2.54 11.23
C ALA A 91 -14.94 -3.85 10.53
N PHE A 92 -15.65 -4.71 11.23
CA PHE A 92 -16.10 -6.03 10.74
C PHE A 92 -17.60 -6.24 11.01
N PRO A 93 -18.27 -7.12 10.23
CA PRO A 93 -17.73 -7.94 9.15
C PRO A 93 -17.51 -7.17 7.85
N THR A 94 -16.60 -7.63 6.98
CA THR A 94 -16.31 -7.01 5.68
C THR A 94 -15.83 -8.02 4.64
N ILE A 95 -15.65 -7.58 3.41
CA ILE A 95 -14.87 -8.23 2.36
C ILE A 95 -13.57 -7.45 2.24
N LEU A 96 -12.42 -8.10 2.35
CA LEU A 96 -11.12 -7.44 2.26
C LEU A 96 -10.71 -7.13 0.81
N GLY A 97 -9.51 -6.55 0.65
CA GLY A 97 -8.91 -6.19 -0.63
C GLY A 97 -9.19 -4.74 -1.02
N HIS A 98 -8.12 -4.02 -1.39
CA HIS A 98 -8.19 -2.59 -1.69
C HIS A 98 -7.29 -2.17 -2.87
N GLU A 99 -6.47 -3.07 -3.37
CA GLU A 99 -5.69 -2.90 -4.59
C GLU A 99 -6.41 -3.65 -5.70
N PHE A 100 -6.89 -2.98 -6.74
CA PHE A 100 -7.65 -3.67 -7.79
C PHE A 100 -7.66 -2.93 -9.12
N THR A 101 -8.07 -3.68 -10.14
CA THR A 101 -8.49 -3.17 -11.44
C THR A 101 -9.77 -3.87 -11.87
N GLY A 102 -10.60 -3.18 -12.60
CA GLY A 102 -11.88 -3.74 -13.02
C GLY A 102 -12.53 -2.99 -14.16
N GLU A 103 -13.73 -3.41 -14.51
CA GLU A 103 -14.56 -2.89 -15.59
C GLU A 103 -15.88 -2.37 -15.02
N ILE A 104 -16.29 -1.17 -15.37
CA ILE A 104 -17.57 -0.61 -14.97
C ILE A 104 -18.69 -1.35 -15.71
N VAL A 105 -19.62 -1.93 -14.95
CA VAL A 105 -20.77 -2.68 -15.50
C VAL A 105 -22.12 -2.02 -15.25
N GLU A 106 -22.19 -1.06 -14.32
CA GLU A 106 -23.37 -0.24 -14.03
C GLU A 106 -22.92 1.12 -13.52
N ILE A 107 -23.69 2.17 -13.83
CA ILE A 107 -23.46 3.54 -13.37
C ILE A 107 -24.72 4.12 -12.75
N GLY A 108 -24.58 4.87 -11.67
CA GLY A 108 -25.65 5.62 -11.03
C GLY A 108 -26.11 6.80 -11.88
N SER A 109 -27.33 7.29 -11.60
CA SER A 109 -28.01 8.32 -12.40
C SER A 109 -27.27 9.67 -12.45
N SER A 110 -26.41 9.96 -11.49
CA SER A 110 -25.60 11.19 -11.38
C SER A 110 -24.13 11.01 -11.75
N VAL A 111 -23.76 9.87 -12.30
CA VAL A 111 -22.40 9.63 -12.81
C VAL A 111 -22.25 10.30 -14.16
N THR A 112 -21.24 11.17 -14.29
CA THR A 112 -20.98 11.95 -15.50
C THR A 112 -19.60 11.75 -16.11
N ASN A 113 -18.65 11.23 -15.31
CA ASN A 113 -17.24 11.14 -15.68
C ASN A 113 -16.84 9.76 -16.21
N PHE A 114 -17.72 8.78 -16.11
CA PHE A 114 -17.45 7.39 -16.47
C PHE A 114 -18.59 6.79 -17.30
N HIS A 115 -18.28 5.73 -18.03
CA HIS A 115 -19.25 4.98 -18.84
C HIS A 115 -19.13 3.45 -18.62
N ILE A 116 -20.17 2.72 -18.98
CA ILE A 116 -20.16 1.25 -18.91
C ILE A 116 -19.13 0.70 -19.91
N GLY A 117 -18.32 -0.25 -19.46
CA GLY A 117 -17.23 -0.85 -20.23
C GLY A 117 -15.88 -0.19 -20.02
N GLU A 118 -15.82 0.93 -19.29
CA GLU A 118 -14.57 1.61 -18.96
C GLU A 118 -13.75 0.85 -17.92
N TYR A 119 -12.44 0.77 -18.12
CA TYR A 119 -11.52 0.12 -17.19
C TYR A 119 -11.01 1.11 -16.14
N VAL A 120 -11.09 0.70 -14.90
CA VAL A 120 -10.80 1.58 -13.76
C VAL A 120 -10.03 0.87 -12.65
N THR A 121 -9.35 1.69 -11.86
CA THR A 121 -8.94 1.44 -10.47
C THR A 121 -9.49 2.56 -9.59
N ALA A 122 -9.33 2.47 -8.27
CA ALA A 122 -9.80 3.53 -7.39
C ALA A 122 -8.89 3.72 -6.17
N GLU A 123 -8.94 4.92 -5.60
CA GLU A 123 -8.40 5.21 -4.28
C GLU A 123 -9.09 4.33 -3.24
N ASN A 124 -8.34 3.84 -2.25
CA ASN A 124 -8.92 3.03 -1.17
C ASN A 124 -9.27 3.84 0.08
N HIS A 125 -8.85 5.11 0.15
CA HIS A 125 -9.23 6.05 1.19
C HIS A 125 -10.50 6.81 0.77
N MET A 126 -11.63 6.47 1.41
CA MET A 126 -12.96 7.06 1.12
C MET A 126 -13.14 8.32 1.96
N TRP A 127 -12.53 9.42 1.52
CA TRP A 127 -12.55 10.72 2.19
C TRP A 127 -13.89 11.46 2.01
N CYS A 128 -14.30 12.26 3.00
CA CYS A 128 -15.61 12.95 2.97
C CYS A 128 -15.63 14.19 2.05
N GLY A 129 -14.51 14.91 1.91
CA GLY A 129 -14.45 16.17 1.16
C GLY A 129 -14.82 17.43 1.93
N GLU A 130 -15.31 17.31 3.18
CA GLU A 130 -15.94 18.42 3.93
C GLU A 130 -15.15 18.81 5.19
N CYS A 131 -14.46 17.87 5.84
CA CYS A 131 -13.72 18.14 7.06
C CYS A 131 -12.53 19.07 6.84
N THR A 132 -11.94 19.53 7.93
CA THR A 132 -10.82 20.48 7.89
C THR A 132 -9.65 19.97 7.04
N TYR A 133 -9.24 18.71 7.22
CA TYR A 133 -8.14 18.13 6.48
C TYR A 133 -8.45 17.98 4.98
N CYS A 134 -9.65 17.52 4.62
CA CYS A 134 -10.06 17.45 3.22
C CYS A 134 -10.05 18.82 2.54
N ARG A 135 -10.51 19.87 3.23
CA ARG A 135 -10.53 21.24 2.71
C ARG A 135 -9.15 21.87 2.56
N CYS A 136 -8.14 21.34 3.28
CA CYS A 136 -6.75 21.73 3.14
C CYS A 136 -5.99 20.89 2.09
N GLY A 137 -6.63 19.88 1.48
CA GLY A 137 -5.99 18.97 0.52
C GLY A 137 -5.38 17.71 1.14
N GLU A 138 -5.40 17.59 2.47
CA GLU A 138 -4.86 16.45 3.23
C GLU A 138 -5.90 15.31 3.31
N LEU A 139 -6.28 14.75 2.17
CA LEU A 139 -7.36 13.77 2.05
C LEU A 139 -7.05 12.48 2.81
N ASN A 140 -5.78 12.09 2.87
CA ASN A 140 -5.30 10.93 3.65
C ASN A 140 -5.59 11.03 5.15
N HIS A 141 -5.79 12.24 5.66
CA HIS A 141 -6.04 12.54 7.07
C HIS A 141 -7.50 12.92 7.35
N CYS A 142 -8.42 12.53 6.47
CA CYS A 142 -9.85 12.80 6.64
C CYS A 142 -10.37 12.33 8.00
N GLU A 143 -11.06 13.21 8.73
CA GLU A 143 -11.64 12.90 10.05
C GLU A 143 -12.75 11.84 9.98
N ASN A 144 -13.43 11.74 8.82
CA ASN A 144 -14.50 10.79 8.53
C ASN A 144 -14.04 9.75 7.49
N MET A 145 -12.81 9.29 7.62
CA MET A 145 -12.23 8.31 6.70
C MET A 145 -12.95 6.96 6.82
N HIS A 146 -13.27 6.38 5.66
CA HIS A 146 -13.53 4.95 5.53
C HIS A 146 -12.44 4.33 4.66
N VAL A 147 -12.17 3.06 4.85
CA VAL A 147 -11.14 2.35 4.08
C VAL A 147 -11.79 1.20 3.31
N LEU A 148 -11.61 1.20 1.99
CA LEU A 148 -12.11 0.13 1.13
C LEU A 148 -11.59 -1.23 1.60
N GLY A 149 -12.49 -2.17 1.81
CA GLY A 149 -12.14 -3.51 2.28
C GLY A 149 -11.94 -3.64 3.79
N CYS A 150 -11.84 -2.53 4.52
CA CYS A 150 -11.69 -2.51 5.97
C CYS A 150 -12.91 -1.90 6.69
N ASP A 151 -14.02 -1.74 5.99
CA ASP A 151 -15.23 -1.12 6.53
C ASP A 151 -16.49 -1.78 5.93
N PRO A 152 -17.51 -2.14 6.73
CA PRO A 152 -18.77 -2.69 6.23
C PRO A 152 -19.53 -1.80 5.26
N SER A 153 -19.27 -0.48 5.27
CA SER A 153 -19.86 0.48 4.33
C SER A 153 -19.20 0.46 2.96
N TYR A 154 -17.99 -0.12 2.87
CA TYR A 154 -17.16 -0.17 1.67
C TYR A 154 -16.49 -1.54 1.56
N TYR A 155 -17.29 -2.56 1.17
CA TYR A 155 -16.74 -3.89 0.90
C TYR A 155 -15.62 -3.84 -0.14
N GLY A 156 -14.58 -4.63 0.10
CA GLY A 156 -13.39 -4.65 -0.73
C GLY A 156 -13.50 -5.56 -1.96
N THR A 157 -12.36 -5.78 -2.55
CA THR A 157 -12.22 -6.29 -3.90
C THR A 157 -11.89 -7.78 -3.98
N PHE A 158 -11.80 -8.48 -2.84
CA PHE A 158 -11.77 -9.95 -2.84
C PHE A 158 -13.18 -10.50 -3.07
N ALA A 159 -13.83 -10.02 -4.12
CA ALA A 159 -15.17 -10.38 -4.60
C ALA A 159 -15.26 -10.14 -6.11
N GLU A 160 -16.33 -10.68 -6.74
CA GLU A 160 -16.57 -10.49 -8.17
C GLU A 160 -16.96 -9.06 -8.54
N TYR A 161 -17.58 -8.32 -7.59
CA TYR A 161 -18.05 -6.95 -7.81
C TYR A 161 -17.78 -6.07 -6.59
N VAL A 162 -17.52 -4.80 -6.86
CA VAL A 162 -17.40 -3.74 -5.85
C VAL A 162 -18.15 -2.50 -6.32
N VAL A 163 -18.77 -1.77 -5.38
CA VAL A 163 -19.41 -0.49 -5.66
C VAL A 163 -18.60 0.65 -5.04
N ILE A 164 -18.29 1.69 -5.84
CA ILE A 164 -17.44 2.80 -5.44
C ILE A 164 -18.03 4.10 -5.97
N ASP A 165 -17.94 5.21 -5.20
CA ASP A 165 -18.33 6.52 -5.68
C ASP A 165 -17.36 6.99 -6.78
N GLN A 166 -17.90 7.55 -7.87
CA GLN A 166 -17.11 7.98 -9.04
C GLN A 166 -15.93 8.89 -8.69
N LYS A 167 -16.01 9.67 -7.60
CA LYS A 167 -14.96 10.61 -7.20
C LYS A 167 -13.65 9.95 -6.77
N TYR A 168 -13.69 8.66 -6.42
CA TYR A 168 -12.49 7.88 -6.06
C TYR A 168 -11.91 7.10 -7.24
N CYS A 169 -12.69 6.95 -8.31
CA CYS A 169 -12.29 6.15 -9.48
C CYS A 169 -11.31 6.89 -10.38
N ASN A 170 -10.42 6.12 -10.99
CA ASN A 170 -9.46 6.59 -11.98
C ASN A 170 -9.51 5.67 -13.21
N SER A 171 -9.72 6.23 -14.39
CA SER A 171 -9.68 5.48 -15.65
C SER A 171 -8.27 4.97 -15.95
N ILE A 172 -8.20 3.72 -16.40
CA ILE A 172 -6.96 3.08 -16.86
C ILE A 172 -7.06 2.64 -18.33
N ASP A 173 -8.06 3.11 -19.07
CA ASP A 173 -8.27 2.75 -20.48
C ASP A 173 -7.04 3.02 -21.36
N CYS A 174 -6.31 4.10 -21.08
CA CYS A 174 -5.08 4.42 -21.81
C CYS A 174 -4.01 3.33 -21.71
N LEU A 175 -4.06 2.47 -20.66
CA LEU A 175 -3.11 1.38 -20.52
C LEU A 175 -3.31 0.26 -21.56
N GLN A 176 -4.43 0.22 -22.26
CA GLN A 176 -4.65 -0.70 -23.39
C GLN A 176 -3.64 -0.46 -24.53
N GLU A 177 -3.11 0.76 -24.66
CA GLU A 177 -2.06 1.07 -25.63
C GLU A 177 -0.70 0.46 -25.27
N VAL A 178 -0.50 0.12 -23.99
CA VAL A 178 0.74 -0.47 -23.48
C VAL A 178 0.59 -1.97 -23.25
N TYR A 179 -0.56 -2.39 -22.77
CA TYR A 179 -0.93 -3.78 -22.48
C TYR A 179 -2.19 -4.13 -23.26
N PRO A 180 -2.05 -4.74 -24.46
CA PRO A 180 -3.17 -4.88 -25.41
C PRO A 180 -4.19 -5.99 -25.06
N ASP A 181 -3.96 -6.72 -23.98
CA ASP A 181 -4.80 -7.82 -23.51
C ASP A 181 -5.11 -7.68 -22.00
N ASP A 182 -5.68 -8.71 -21.41
CA ASP A 182 -6.02 -8.73 -19.98
C ASP A 182 -4.79 -8.51 -19.04
N SER A 183 -3.57 -8.47 -19.58
CA SER A 183 -2.37 -8.15 -18.79
C SER A 183 -2.41 -6.73 -18.20
N LEU A 184 -3.18 -5.81 -18.81
CA LEU A 184 -3.38 -4.47 -18.25
C LEU A 184 -3.98 -4.51 -16.84
N PHE A 185 -4.93 -5.42 -16.59
CA PHE A 185 -5.56 -5.55 -15.27
C PHE A 185 -4.56 -6.01 -14.22
N THR A 186 -3.68 -6.92 -14.59
CA THR A 186 -2.61 -7.38 -13.70
C THR A 186 -1.53 -6.32 -13.49
N ALA A 187 -1.12 -5.63 -14.55
CA ALA A 187 -0.11 -4.56 -14.46
C ALA A 187 -0.63 -3.35 -13.65
N GLY A 188 -1.92 -3.05 -13.79
CA GLY A 188 -2.58 -1.95 -13.08
C GLY A 188 -2.70 -2.14 -11.57
N ILE A 189 -2.56 -3.35 -11.04
CA ILE A 189 -2.59 -3.61 -9.59
C ILE A 189 -1.57 -2.80 -8.81
N MET A 190 -0.42 -2.51 -9.41
CA MET A 190 0.65 -1.76 -8.75
C MET A 190 0.42 -0.25 -8.74
N ILE A 191 -0.69 0.26 -9.30
CA ILE A 191 -1.01 1.70 -9.28
C ILE A 191 -1.18 2.18 -7.85
N GLU A 192 -1.91 1.45 -7.02
CA GLU A 192 -2.13 1.83 -5.61
C GLU A 192 -0.83 1.83 -4.80
N PRO A 193 -0.01 0.76 -4.76
CA PRO A 193 1.28 0.78 -4.06
C PRO A 193 2.25 1.85 -4.57
N LEU A 194 2.29 2.09 -5.89
CA LEU A 194 3.07 3.18 -6.47
C LEU A 194 2.58 4.55 -5.99
N ALA A 195 1.26 4.74 -5.90
CA ALA A 195 0.67 6.00 -5.43
C ALA A 195 0.98 6.27 -3.95
N CYS A 196 1.03 5.23 -3.09
CA CYS A 196 1.46 5.37 -1.70
C CYS A 196 2.92 5.87 -1.60
N VAL A 197 3.81 5.28 -2.39
CA VAL A 197 5.22 5.72 -2.40
C VAL A 197 5.36 7.10 -3.04
N TYR A 198 4.59 7.39 -4.09
CA TYR A 198 4.57 8.70 -4.75
C TYR A 198 4.13 9.80 -3.78
N GLU A 199 3.08 9.57 -2.99
CA GLU A 199 2.65 10.47 -1.90
C GLU A 199 3.80 10.76 -0.95
N GLY A 200 4.48 9.71 -0.49
CA GLY A 200 5.64 9.86 0.38
C GLY A 200 6.76 10.70 -0.23
N LEU A 201 7.09 10.46 -1.49
CA LEU A 201 8.23 11.08 -2.15
C LEU A 201 8.00 12.53 -2.57
N PHE A 202 6.79 12.91 -2.97
CA PHE A 202 6.55 14.19 -3.64
C PHE A 202 5.62 15.13 -2.88
N ASN A 203 4.78 14.59 -2.00
CA ASN A 203 3.85 15.41 -1.21
C ASN A 203 4.28 15.51 0.26
N THR A 204 4.95 14.47 0.79
CA THR A 204 5.43 14.44 2.19
C THR A 204 6.91 14.76 2.30
N ALA A 205 7.79 13.99 1.64
CA ALA A 205 9.23 14.23 1.61
C ALA A 205 9.58 15.35 0.62
N ASN A 206 10.67 16.08 0.89
CA ASN A 206 11.07 17.16 0.01
C ASN A 206 12.59 17.35 -0.14
N LYS A 207 13.40 16.40 0.36
CA LYS A 207 14.86 16.53 0.37
C LYS A 207 15.54 15.85 -0.80
N PHE A 208 14.95 14.77 -1.35
CA PHE A 208 15.53 14.06 -2.50
C PHE A 208 15.80 15.01 -3.68
N ARG A 209 16.95 14.82 -4.30
CA ARG A 209 17.34 15.47 -5.56
C ARG A 209 17.84 14.42 -6.56
N PRO A 210 17.54 14.56 -7.87
CA PRO A 210 18.17 13.72 -8.90
C PRO A 210 19.70 13.79 -8.75
N GLY A 211 20.33 12.61 -8.74
CA GLY A 211 21.77 12.49 -8.45
C GLY A 211 22.10 12.07 -7.00
N ASP A 212 21.13 12.05 -6.10
CA ASP A 212 21.32 11.50 -4.75
C ASP A 212 21.48 9.98 -4.77
N TYR A 213 22.25 9.48 -3.78
CA TYR A 213 22.22 8.07 -3.40
C TYR A 213 20.99 7.80 -2.55
N VAL A 214 20.28 6.71 -2.85
CA VAL A 214 19.06 6.32 -2.12
C VAL A 214 19.25 4.94 -1.52
N VAL A 215 18.83 4.76 -0.26
CA VAL A 215 18.70 3.45 0.37
C VAL A 215 17.22 3.12 0.59
N ILE A 216 16.84 1.87 0.27
CA ILE A 216 15.48 1.37 0.43
C ILE A 216 15.55 0.12 1.31
N PHE A 217 14.77 0.10 2.38
CA PHE A 217 14.65 -1.04 3.28
C PHE A 217 13.38 -1.82 2.98
N GLY A 218 13.55 -3.05 2.52
CA GLY A 218 12.50 -3.94 2.04
C GLY A 218 12.31 -3.89 0.52
N ALA A 219 12.01 -5.06 -0.09
CA ALA A 219 11.64 -5.21 -1.50
C ALA A 219 10.31 -5.97 -1.66
N GLY A 220 9.35 -5.74 -0.76
CA GLY A 220 7.95 -6.06 -0.94
C GLY A 220 7.28 -5.06 -1.91
N GLY A 221 5.95 -5.05 -2.01
CA GLY A 221 5.21 -4.20 -2.96
C GLY A 221 5.61 -2.73 -2.93
N LEU A 222 5.67 -2.11 -1.73
CA LEU A 222 6.08 -0.71 -1.57
C LEU A 222 7.57 -0.50 -1.90
N GLY A 223 8.45 -1.44 -1.49
CA GLY A 223 9.87 -1.33 -1.78
C GLY A 223 10.19 -1.45 -3.27
N LEU A 224 9.54 -2.38 -4.00
CA LEU A 224 9.65 -2.51 -5.45
C LEU A 224 9.10 -1.26 -6.16
N ALA A 225 8.00 -0.69 -5.68
CA ALA A 225 7.47 0.58 -6.16
C ALA A 225 8.45 1.74 -5.94
N ALA A 226 9.10 1.81 -4.76
CA ALA A 226 10.13 2.81 -4.46
C ALA A 226 11.34 2.68 -5.40
N ILE A 227 11.81 1.46 -5.68
CA ILE A 227 12.93 1.24 -6.62
C ILE A 227 12.56 1.79 -8.01
N ALA A 228 11.38 1.45 -8.53
CA ALA A 228 10.93 1.90 -9.85
C ALA A 228 10.82 3.42 -9.95
N LEU A 229 10.23 4.07 -8.92
CA LEU A 229 10.11 5.52 -8.86
C LEU A 229 11.48 6.19 -8.75
N MET A 230 12.36 5.74 -7.86
CA MET A 230 13.68 6.34 -7.67
C MET A 230 14.55 6.21 -8.92
N LYS A 231 14.47 5.10 -9.63
CA LYS A 231 15.13 4.92 -10.93
C LYS A 231 14.60 5.95 -11.95
N THR A 232 13.30 6.11 -12.01
CA THR A 232 12.64 7.05 -12.94
C THR A 232 12.98 8.50 -12.59
N CYS A 233 13.10 8.82 -11.31
CA CYS A 233 13.41 10.17 -10.81
C CYS A 233 14.91 10.52 -10.82
N GLY A 234 15.77 9.60 -11.26
CA GLY A 234 17.19 9.91 -11.45
C GLY A 234 18.05 9.79 -10.21
N ALA A 235 17.77 8.86 -9.31
CA ALA A 235 18.69 8.50 -8.23
C ALA A 235 20.06 8.05 -8.83
N ALA A 236 21.17 8.53 -8.26
CA ALA A 236 22.50 8.18 -8.72
C ALA A 236 22.78 6.68 -8.56
N LYS A 237 22.39 6.14 -7.41
CA LYS A 237 22.41 4.71 -7.08
C LYS A 237 21.29 4.39 -6.13
N ILE A 238 20.72 3.19 -6.28
CA ILE A 238 19.68 2.63 -5.42
C ILE A 238 20.27 1.42 -4.69
N ILE A 239 20.35 1.51 -3.37
CA ILE A 239 20.86 0.48 -2.46
C ILE A 239 19.62 -0.12 -1.76
N VAL A 240 19.48 -1.45 -1.79
CA VAL A 240 18.33 -2.13 -1.21
C VAL A 240 18.78 -3.12 -0.14
N PHE A 241 18.14 -3.09 1.01
CA PHE A 241 18.26 -4.12 2.04
C PHE A 241 17.02 -5.01 2.00
N GLU A 242 17.20 -6.30 1.70
CA GLU A 242 16.13 -7.29 1.60
C GLU A 242 16.64 -8.68 2.03
N PRO A 243 16.00 -9.32 3.03
CA PRO A 243 16.41 -10.63 3.50
C PRO A 243 16.11 -11.76 2.51
N GLU A 244 15.00 -11.67 1.75
CA GLU A 244 14.53 -12.76 0.91
C GLU A 244 15.22 -12.77 -0.46
N ILE A 245 15.82 -13.90 -0.81
CA ILE A 245 16.63 -14.04 -2.04
C ILE A 245 15.82 -13.82 -3.32
N HIS A 246 14.53 -14.25 -3.35
CA HIS A 246 13.68 -14.06 -4.52
C HIS A 246 13.32 -12.59 -4.70
N ARG A 247 13.01 -11.88 -3.62
CA ARG A 247 12.75 -10.43 -3.63
C ARG A 247 14.02 -9.64 -3.98
N ARG A 248 15.21 -10.10 -3.57
CA ARG A 248 16.48 -9.50 -4.03
C ARG A 248 16.62 -9.57 -5.55
N ARG A 249 16.22 -10.68 -6.18
CA ARG A 249 16.26 -10.82 -7.65
C ARG A 249 15.29 -9.85 -8.32
N LEU A 250 14.07 -9.72 -7.79
CA LEU A 250 13.10 -8.74 -8.27
C LEU A 250 13.60 -7.30 -8.11
N ALA A 251 14.17 -6.94 -6.96
CA ALA A 251 14.78 -5.64 -6.74
C ALA A 251 15.84 -5.31 -7.79
N LYS A 252 16.68 -6.30 -8.16
CA LYS A 252 17.66 -6.13 -9.24
C LYS A 252 17.01 -5.89 -10.59
N GLN A 253 15.99 -6.66 -10.91
CA GLN A 253 15.23 -6.52 -12.17
C GLN A 253 14.55 -5.15 -12.26
N MET A 254 14.00 -4.65 -11.14
CA MET A 254 13.36 -3.33 -11.07
C MET A 254 14.37 -2.17 -11.13
N GLY A 255 15.64 -2.43 -10.93
CA GLY A 255 16.71 -1.44 -11.17
C GLY A 255 17.53 -1.03 -9.96
N ALA A 256 17.50 -1.80 -8.88
CA ALA A 256 18.42 -1.64 -7.77
C ALA A 256 19.87 -1.87 -8.22
N ASP A 257 20.79 -0.99 -7.81
CA ASP A 257 22.21 -1.09 -8.13
C ASP A 257 22.92 -2.06 -7.18
N TYR A 258 22.69 -1.92 -5.88
CA TYR A 258 23.25 -2.76 -4.83
C TYR A 258 22.13 -3.38 -4.01
N ILE A 259 22.27 -4.67 -3.71
CA ILE A 259 21.27 -5.42 -2.97
C ILE A 259 21.97 -6.21 -1.88
N LEU A 260 21.58 -5.96 -0.64
CA LEU A 260 22.25 -6.42 0.56
C LEU A 260 21.29 -7.27 1.39
N ASP A 261 21.82 -8.33 2.00
CA ASP A 261 21.10 -9.07 3.03
C ASP A 261 21.26 -8.33 4.37
N PRO A 262 20.18 -7.84 4.99
CA PRO A 262 20.31 -7.11 6.24
C PRO A 262 20.79 -7.97 7.42
N PHE A 263 20.81 -9.31 7.27
CA PHE A 263 21.28 -10.24 8.31
C PHE A 263 22.75 -10.66 8.12
N ASP A 264 23.39 -10.23 7.05
CA ASP A 264 24.82 -10.46 6.87
C ASP A 264 25.61 -9.52 7.81
N ASN A 265 26.35 -10.12 8.75
CA ASN A 265 27.11 -9.40 9.78
C ASN A 265 28.16 -8.44 9.20
N ILE A 266 28.67 -8.70 7.98
CA ILE A 266 29.62 -7.83 7.30
C ILE A 266 29.06 -6.42 7.10
N TYR A 267 27.76 -6.29 6.90
CA TYR A 267 27.10 -5.01 6.62
C TYR A 267 26.69 -4.23 7.88
N MET A 268 26.60 -4.89 9.04
CA MET A 268 26.18 -4.26 10.28
C MET A 268 27.34 -3.53 10.99
N ASP A 269 28.53 -4.07 10.93
CA ASP A 269 29.72 -3.53 11.61
C ASP A 269 30.47 -2.49 10.79
N ASN A 270 30.48 -2.65 9.47
CA ASN A 270 31.07 -1.71 8.54
C ASN A 270 30.01 -0.73 8.04
N ASN A 271 30.37 0.55 7.96
CA ASN A 271 29.46 1.56 7.41
C ASN A 271 29.35 1.41 5.88
N ILE A 272 28.77 0.26 5.44
CA ILE A 272 28.69 -0.15 4.05
C ILE A 272 28.03 0.94 3.17
N LEU A 273 27.05 1.65 3.71
CA LEU A 273 26.40 2.74 2.97
C LEU A 273 27.40 3.88 2.66
N MET A 274 28.32 4.20 3.57
CA MET A 274 29.35 5.19 3.28
C MET A 274 30.36 4.69 2.23
N GLU A 275 30.68 3.41 2.24
CA GLU A 275 31.54 2.80 1.23
C GLU A 275 30.90 2.86 -0.16
N LEU A 276 29.64 2.37 -0.29
CA LEU A 276 28.89 2.33 -1.55
C LEU A 276 28.60 3.74 -2.10
N THR A 277 28.52 4.74 -1.24
CA THR A 277 28.31 6.15 -1.62
C THR A 277 29.61 6.95 -1.71
N ARG A 278 30.78 6.29 -1.68
CA ARG A 278 32.11 6.93 -1.76
C ARG A 278 32.29 8.04 -0.70
N GLY A 279 31.78 7.82 0.51
CA GLY A 279 31.86 8.76 1.61
C GLY A 279 30.85 9.91 1.57
N GLN A 280 30.01 10.00 0.55
CA GLN A 280 29.00 11.08 0.43
C GLN A 280 27.78 10.86 1.34
N GLY A 281 27.46 9.60 1.61
CA GLY A 281 26.22 9.24 2.32
C GLY A 281 25.00 9.22 1.41
N VAL A 282 23.82 8.93 1.98
CA VAL A 282 22.55 8.86 1.26
C VAL A 282 21.73 10.14 1.46
N GLY A 283 21.11 10.64 0.40
CA GLY A 283 20.19 11.79 0.44
C GLY A 283 18.83 11.42 0.95
N LEU A 284 18.37 10.20 0.62
CA LEU A 284 17.07 9.68 1.02
C LEU A 284 17.20 8.22 1.47
N ALA A 285 16.62 7.91 2.62
CA ALA A 285 16.40 6.56 3.10
C ALA A 285 14.90 6.29 3.15
N ILE A 286 14.42 5.22 2.51
CA ILE A 286 13.00 4.87 2.43
C ILE A 286 12.77 3.60 3.24
N GLU A 287 11.91 3.68 4.24
CA GLU A 287 11.46 2.55 5.05
C GLU A 287 10.17 1.97 4.45
N ALA A 288 10.29 0.78 3.86
CA ALA A 288 9.20 0.05 3.21
C ALA A 288 9.09 -1.41 3.74
N SER A 289 9.56 -1.65 4.97
CA SER A 289 9.57 -2.96 5.61
C SER A 289 8.80 -2.96 6.95
N SER A 290 8.90 -4.04 7.69
CA SER A 290 8.33 -4.18 9.04
C SER A 290 9.35 -3.91 10.18
N SER A 291 10.55 -3.38 9.87
CA SER A 291 11.66 -3.27 10.84
C SER A 291 12.25 -1.85 10.94
N PRO A 292 11.43 -0.80 11.11
CA PRO A 292 11.89 0.59 11.08
C PRO A 292 12.94 0.92 12.15
N ALA A 293 12.87 0.30 13.33
CA ALA A 293 13.81 0.55 14.41
C ALA A 293 15.25 0.16 14.05
N ARG A 294 15.42 -1.01 13.42
CA ARG A 294 16.71 -1.50 12.94
C ARG A 294 17.21 -0.70 11.75
N ASN A 295 16.33 -0.48 10.79
CA ASN A 295 16.68 0.16 9.53
C ASN A 295 17.06 1.63 9.73
N PHE A 296 16.37 2.34 10.64
CA PHE A 296 16.75 3.68 11.01
C PHE A 296 18.16 3.73 11.63
N ALA A 297 18.51 2.78 12.51
CA ALA A 297 19.85 2.72 13.11
C ALA A 297 20.97 2.52 12.07
N ILE A 298 20.68 1.81 10.97
CA ILE A 298 21.59 1.66 9.83
C ILE A 298 21.67 2.98 9.05
N ALA A 299 20.53 3.54 8.66
CA ALA A 299 20.45 4.74 7.83
C ALA A 299 21.03 5.98 8.53
N GLU A 300 20.76 6.17 9.82
CA GLU A 300 21.21 7.33 10.63
C GLU A 300 22.73 7.53 10.55
N ARG A 301 23.50 6.46 10.35
CA ARG A 301 24.97 6.53 10.24
C ARG A 301 25.42 7.10 8.90
N ALA A 302 24.59 7.02 7.88
CA ALA A 302 24.95 7.32 6.50
C ALA A 302 24.11 8.40 5.83
N ILE A 303 22.98 8.85 6.40
CA ILE A 303 22.22 9.98 5.85
C ILE A 303 23.11 11.21 5.87
N HIS A 304 23.28 11.87 4.71
CA HIS A 304 24.13 13.07 4.63
C HIS A 304 23.48 14.31 5.28
N VAL A 305 24.21 15.40 5.41
CA VAL A 305 23.67 16.65 5.97
C VAL A 305 22.51 17.16 5.10
N GLY A 306 21.35 17.34 5.72
CA GLY A 306 20.14 17.77 5.05
C GLY A 306 19.35 16.66 4.37
N GLY A 307 19.78 15.38 4.52
CA GLY A 307 19.05 14.22 3.99
C GLY A 307 17.82 13.85 4.82
N GLU A 308 17.10 12.84 4.38
CA GLU A 308 15.78 12.49 4.90
C GLU A 308 15.62 10.98 5.10
N PHE A 309 14.91 10.60 6.18
CA PHE A 309 14.38 9.26 6.41
C PHE A 309 12.86 9.30 6.24
N LEU A 310 12.36 8.64 5.21
CA LEU A 310 10.95 8.58 4.84
C LEU A 310 10.36 7.23 5.20
N CYS A 311 9.33 7.20 6.05
CA CYS A 311 8.54 6.02 6.35
C CYS A 311 7.31 5.96 5.45
N VAL A 312 7.17 4.88 4.66
CA VAL A 312 5.98 4.60 3.84
C VAL A 312 5.27 3.31 4.29
N SER A 313 5.87 2.56 5.22
CA SER A 313 5.30 1.35 5.81
C SER A 313 4.72 1.62 7.20
N ILE A 314 3.72 0.83 7.60
CA ILE A 314 3.13 0.88 8.93
C ILE A 314 3.69 -0.29 9.74
N ALA A 315 4.34 0.00 10.88
CA ALA A 315 4.86 -1.01 11.79
C ALA A 315 4.74 -0.57 13.26
N ALA A 316 4.49 -1.51 14.15
CA ALA A 316 4.38 -1.26 15.59
C ALA A 316 5.75 -1.29 16.29
N GLN A 317 6.72 -0.54 15.77
CA GLN A 317 8.07 -0.45 16.33
C GLN A 317 8.48 1.00 16.57
N TYR A 318 9.33 1.20 17.58
CA TYR A 318 9.80 2.54 17.99
C TYR A 318 11.30 2.67 17.73
N PRO A 319 11.73 3.41 16.68
CA PRO A 319 13.16 3.65 16.45
C PRO A 319 13.75 4.52 17.57
N ARG A 320 14.94 4.16 18.02
CA ARG A 320 15.73 5.02 18.90
C ARG A 320 16.48 6.03 18.05
N MET A 321 16.39 7.30 18.41
CA MET A 321 17.00 8.41 17.67
C MET A 321 18.10 9.10 18.49
N ASP A 322 19.25 9.34 17.87
CA ASP A 322 20.25 10.28 18.41
C ASP A 322 19.84 11.72 18.06
N TYR A 323 19.17 12.38 19.01
CA TYR A 323 18.68 13.75 18.82
C TYR A 323 19.78 14.72 18.37
N MET A 324 21.01 14.59 18.90
CA MET A 324 22.12 15.49 18.54
C MET A 324 22.58 15.27 17.09
N LYS A 325 22.52 14.04 16.58
CA LYS A 325 22.78 13.77 15.16
C LYS A 325 21.74 14.40 14.26
N LEU A 326 20.45 14.26 14.62
CA LEU A 326 19.36 14.89 13.84
C LEU A 326 19.59 16.40 13.72
N VAL A 327 19.88 17.07 14.84
CA VAL A 327 20.13 18.52 14.87
C VAL A 327 21.38 18.90 14.07
N ARG A 328 22.54 18.28 14.35
CA ARG A 328 23.82 18.62 13.72
C ARG A 328 23.85 18.35 12.23
N ARG A 329 23.14 17.32 11.78
CA ARG A 329 23.11 16.91 10.36
C ARG A 329 21.86 17.39 9.64
N LYS A 330 20.94 18.11 10.30
CA LYS A 330 19.66 18.58 9.71
C LYS A 330 18.87 17.44 9.08
N ILE A 331 18.86 16.26 9.70
CA ILE A 331 18.13 15.11 9.19
C ILE A 331 16.63 15.35 9.38
N THR A 332 15.85 15.15 8.33
CA THR A 332 14.39 15.13 8.38
C THR A 332 13.92 13.70 8.60
N PHE A 333 12.91 13.53 9.45
CA PHE A 333 12.19 12.26 9.61
C PHE A 333 10.74 12.49 9.21
N SER A 334 10.29 11.84 8.16
CA SER A 334 8.95 12.05 7.56
C SER A 334 8.17 10.75 7.54
N GLY A 335 6.86 10.84 7.79
CA GLY A 335 5.93 9.72 7.66
C GLY A 335 4.88 10.02 6.61
N ALA A 336 4.68 9.11 5.66
CA ALA A 336 3.62 9.19 4.67
C ALA A 336 2.53 8.16 4.99
N TYR A 337 1.29 8.56 4.85
CA TYR A 337 0.13 7.70 5.09
C TYR A 337 -0.81 7.74 3.90
N GLY A 338 -1.01 6.58 3.27
CA GLY A 338 -1.94 6.42 2.14
C GLY A 338 -1.49 7.11 0.85
N HIS A 339 -2.45 7.49 0.02
CA HIS A 339 -2.19 7.96 -1.35
C HIS A 339 -3.25 8.94 -1.88
N ALA A 340 -4.28 9.25 -1.10
CA ALA A 340 -5.43 9.99 -1.58
C ALA A 340 -5.12 11.46 -1.86
N GLY A 341 -5.68 11.96 -2.94
CA GLY A 341 -5.50 13.36 -3.35
C GLY A 341 -4.29 13.58 -4.26
N HIS A 342 -3.99 14.85 -4.50
CA HIS A 342 -2.86 15.35 -5.30
C HIS A 342 -2.74 14.74 -6.72
N ASN A 343 -3.79 14.07 -7.23
CA ASN A 343 -3.79 13.34 -8.50
C ASN A 343 -2.73 12.21 -8.57
N ASN A 344 -2.35 11.61 -7.48
CA ASN A 344 -1.29 10.60 -7.42
C ASN A 344 -1.55 9.44 -8.38
N PHE A 345 -2.77 8.89 -8.39
CA PHE A 345 -3.14 7.80 -9.31
C PHE A 345 -2.94 8.20 -10.78
N ARG A 346 -3.39 9.39 -11.16
CA ARG A 346 -3.24 9.88 -12.53
C ARG A 346 -1.76 10.03 -12.91
N GLN A 347 -0.91 10.52 -12.01
CA GLN A 347 0.52 10.63 -12.27
C GLN A 347 1.16 9.25 -12.48
N ILE A 348 0.78 8.27 -11.66
CA ILE A 348 1.25 6.88 -11.80
C ILE A 348 0.76 6.27 -13.12
N ILE A 349 -0.51 6.42 -13.46
CA ILE A 349 -1.07 5.94 -14.74
C ILE A 349 -0.30 6.54 -15.92
N ASN A 350 0.02 7.84 -15.89
CA ASN A 350 0.82 8.51 -16.91
C ASN A 350 2.24 7.92 -17.01
N LEU A 351 2.89 7.61 -15.89
CA LEU A 351 4.22 6.99 -15.87
C LEU A 351 4.21 5.58 -16.46
N ILE A 352 3.15 4.81 -16.20
CA ILE A 352 2.97 3.46 -16.77
C ILE A 352 2.66 3.60 -18.28
N HIS A 353 1.69 4.44 -18.65
CA HIS A 353 1.31 4.66 -20.05
C HIS A 353 2.49 5.13 -20.90
N SER A 354 3.31 6.05 -20.39
CA SER A 354 4.52 6.50 -21.07
C SER A 354 5.69 5.50 -21.06
N LYS A 355 5.48 4.30 -20.54
CA LYS A 355 6.49 3.22 -20.41
C LYS A 355 7.72 3.63 -19.59
N ARG A 356 7.58 4.59 -18.69
CA ARG A 356 8.63 4.97 -17.72
C ARG A 356 8.74 4.00 -16.57
N ILE A 357 7.60 3.38 -16.20
CA ILE A 357 7.51 2.36 -15.17
C ILE A 357 6.76 1.16 -15.74
N ASP A 358 7.31 -0.03 -15.55
CA ASP A 358 6.63 -1.30 -15.75
C ASP A 358 6.78 -2.15 -14.50
N MET A 359 5.65 -2.40 -13.82
CA MET A 359 5.60 -3.20 -12.61
C MET A 359 5.13 -4.64 -12.85
N SER A 360 4.86 -5.02 -14.10
CA SER A 360 4.39 -6.37 -14.43
C SER A 360 5.33 -7.50 -13.94
N PRO A 361 6.67 -7.31 -13.90
CA PRO A 361 7.56 -8.33 -13.35
C PRO A 361 7.41 -8.57 -11.84
N CYS A 362 6.79 -7.63 -11.12
CA CYS A 362 6.56 -7.76 -9.68
C CYS A 362 5.41 -8.72 -9.34
N ILE A 363 4.55 -9.05 -10.32
CA ILE A 363 3.42 -9.97 -10.13
C ILE A 363 3.92 -11.41 -10.29
N THR A 364 4.24 -12.04 -9.18
CA THR A 364 4.93 -13.35 -9.19
C THR A 364 4.01 -14.53 -8.96
N ALA A 365 2.82 -14.32 -8.40
CA ALA A 365 1.85 -15.39 -8.18
C ALA A 365 0.41 -14.93 -8.49
N ARG A 366 -0.39 -15.83 -9.08
CA ARG A 366 -1.80 -15.62 -9.44
C ARG A 366 -2.64 -16.77 -8.95
N PHE A 367 -3.76 -16.47 -8.32
CA PHE A 367 -4.71 -17.45 -7.81
C PHE A 367 -6.13 -17.08 -8.25
N PRO A 368 -7.00 -18.06 -8.51
CA PRO A 368 -8.43 -17.77 -8.62
C PRO A 368 -8.99 -17.35 -7.25
N LEU A 369 -10.08 -16.58 -7.24
CA LEU A 369 -10.65 -16.02 -6.02
C LEU A 369 -11.09 -17.10 -5.01
N ASP A 370 -11.56 -18.25 -5.46
CA ASP A 370 -11.93 -19.37 -4.58
C ASP A 370 -10.74 -20.05 -3.90
N HIS A 371 -9.50 -19.77 -4.35
CA HIS A 371 -8.24 -20.16 -3.72
C HIS A 371 -7.55 -19.02 -2.94
N ILE A 372 -8.32 -18.04 -2.49
CA ILE A 372 -7.76 -16.87 -1.80
C ILE A 372 -6.97 -17.21 -0.52
N SER A 373 -7.33 -18.28 0.18
CA SER A 373 -6.60 -18.75 1.37
C SER A 373 -5.17 -19.19 1.02
N ASP A 374 -5.00 -19.85 -0.14
CA ASP A 374 -3.68 -20.23 -0.66
C ASP A 374 -2.91 -18.97 -1.09
N ALA A 375 -3.58 -18.01 -1.70
CA ALA A 375 -3.01 -16.73 -2.09
C ALA A 375 -2.51 -15.91 -0.88
N LEU A 376 -3.30 -15.84 0.20
CA LEU A 376 -2.91 -15.20 1.46
C LEU A 376 -1.68 -15.89 2.07
N THR A 377 -1.66 -17.24 2.07
CA THR A 377 -0.51 -18.01 2.55
C THR A 377 0.74 -17.74 1.73
N ALA A 378 0.62 -17.70 0.40
CA ALA A 378 1.73 -17.36 -0.49
C ALA A 378 2.24 -15.94 -0.23
N ALA A 379 1.36 -14.96 -0.05
CA ALA A 379 1.74 -13.59 0.25
C ALA A 379 2.42 -13.47 1.63
N ALA A 380 1.92 -14.17 2.66
CA ALA A 380 2.48 -14.19 4.00
C ALA A 380 3.85 -14.87 4.07
N SER A 381 4.18 -15.77 3.12
CA SER A 381 5.50 -16.42 3.07
C SER A 381 6.67 -15.44 2.91
N GLY A 382 6.40 -14.23 2.40
CA GLY A 382 7.43 -13.24 2.14
C GLY A 382 8.29 -13.50 0.90
N ILE A 383 8.06 -14.59 0.18
CA ILE A 383 8.84 -14.98 -1.01
C ILE A 383 8.42 -14.16 -2.23
N GLU A 384 7.12 -14.01 -2.41
CA GLU A 384 6.53 -13.36 -3.59
C GLU A 384 6.74 -11.83 -3.58
N GLY A 385 6.82 -11.24 -4.76
CA GLY A 385 6.81 -9.80 -4.96
C GLY A 385 5.41 -9.24 -4.70
N LYS A 386 4.46 -9.60 -5.55
CA LYS A 386 3.03 -9.30 -5.42
C LYS A 386 2.22 -10.54 -5.80
N VAL A 387 1.29 -10.90 -4.95
CA VAL A 387 0.30 -11.95 -5.18
C VAL A 387 -1.01 -11.31 -5.59
N VAL A 388 -1.66 -11.85 -6.61
CA VAL A 388 -2.98 -11.37 -7.06
C VAL A 388 -4.00 -12.50 -7.07
N VAL A 389 -5.26 -12.13 -6.90
CA VAL A 389 -6.43 -13.00 -7.06
C VAL A 389 -7.28 -12.53 -8.23
N ILE A 390 -7.87 -13.48 -8.95
CA ILE A 390 -8.68 -13.24 -10.14
C ILE A 390 -10.07 -13.80 -9.85
N PRO A 391 -11.08 -12.94 -9.71
CA PRO A 391 -12.46 -13.33 -9.47
C PRO A 391 -13.12 -14.08 -10.61
#